data_d9009aa7d63c3b45f4b3e2699e4888ed
#
_entry.id   d9009aa7d63c3b45f4b3e2699e4888ed
#
_cell.length_a   1.000
_cell.length_b   1.000
_cell.length_c   1.000
_cell.angle_alpha   90.00
_cell.angle_beta   90.00
_cell.angle_gamma   90.00
#
_symmetry.space_group_name_H-M   'P 1'
#
loop_
_entity.id
_entity.type
_entity.pdbx_description
1 polymer ?
#
loop_
_entity_poly.entity_id
_entity_poly.type
_entity_poly.pdbx_seq_one_letter_code
_entity_poly.pdbx_strand_id
1 'polypeptide(L)'
;MSPLPKLVWFHDQEPKLCERVAFWAGIKEFVLLRLCDALVVDHSVASATGLMNIHELAWDGEALAHAGILPEQLPELVPTTHVLPGLTDEGARATGLPATVPVVVGASDGPLANLGLGAVRPGVAACSIGTSGALRVVVDRPVVDPLGRVFCYALTPGRWVVGGAINNGGVVLGWAGDALAPDLGEEPEEELLALAGSVPAGSGGLLMLPYLLSERAPHWSSLPKGAYVGLTRAHRRAHLVRAALEGVCQQLGLVLQSMRSAGLAVEQIRATGGFARSPLWRQLLADVLGTDISFASGHEGSGFGAALLGMQALGLIESVDVAADLVEVESVVRPDPADAAVHASLQPVFEQLYEALVPTFTSLRRLAPALPLERD
;
A
#
# COMPACT_ATOMS: atom_id res chain seq x y z
N MET A 1 0.26 0.49 12.77
CA MET A 1 0.78 -0.44 11.79
C MET A 1 2.27 -0.65 11.96
N SER A 2 3.05 0.42 12.09
CA SER A 2 4.47 0.32 12.41
C SER A 2 4.69 -0.47 13.70
N PRO A 3 5.75 -1.28 13.83
CA PRO A 3 6.16 -1.92 15.07
C PRO A 3 6.38 -0.96 16.25
N LEU A 4 6.96 0.22 16.04
CA LEU A 4 7.27 1.17 17.10
C LEU A 4 6.10 1.41 18.10
N PRO A 5 4.87 1.78 17.69
CA PRO A 5 3.79 1.98 18.66
C PRO A 5 3.39 0.70 19.41
N LYS A 6 3.56 -0.47 18.79
CA LYS A 6 3.29 -1.75 19.45
C LYS A 6 4.32 -2.06 20.53
N LEU A 7 5.59 -1.76 20.26
CA LEU A 7 6.69 -1.96 21.20
C LEU A 7 6.55 -1.01 22.40
N VAL A 8 6.19 0.25 22.16
CA VAL A 8 5.83 1.20 23.24
C VAL A 8 4.69 0.64 24.09
N TRP A 9 3.63 0.13 23.44
CA TRP A 9 2.52 -0.49 24.16
C TRP A 9 2.96 -1.71 25.00
N PHE A 10 3.81 -2.59 24.46
CA PHE A 10 4.34 -3.74 25.22
C PHE A 10 5.17 -3.27 26.41
N HIS A 11 6.00 -2.26 26.21
CA HIS A 11 6.81 -1.70 27.30
C HIS A 11 5.94 -1.18 28.43
N ASP A 12 4.84 -0.47 28.12
CA ASP A 12 3.93 0.12 29.08
C ASP A 12 3.00 -0.89 29.75
N GLN A 13 2.48 -1.87 28.99
CA GLN A 13 1.43 -2.76 29.47
C GLN A 13 1.96 -4.13 29.92
N GLU A 14 3.10 -4.57 29.37
CA GLU A 14 3.68 -5.91 29.62
C GLU A 14 5.18 -5.85 30.00
N PRO A 15 5.59 -5.02 30.96
CA PRO A 15 7.02 -4.81 31.27
C PRO A 15 7.76 -6.11 31.65
N LYS A 16 7.08 -7.03 32.36
CA LYS A 16 7.67 -8.33 32.71
C LYS A 16 7.94 -9.23 31.50
N LEU A 17 7.18 -9.05 30.40
CA LEU A 17 7.47 -9.72 29.13
C LEU A 17 8.72 -9.11 28.52
N CYS A 18 8.80 -7.77 28.48
CA CYS A 18 9.92 -7.04 27.88
C CYS A 18 11.27 -7.37 28.55
N GLU A 19 11.30 -7.55 29.89
CA GLU A 19 12.49 -7.98 30.65
C GLU A 19 13.05 -9.35 30.21
N ARG A 20 12.23 -10.19 29.59
CA ARG A 20 12.58 -11.55 29.16
C ARG A 20 12.88 -11.67 27.68
N VAL A 21 12.63 -10.60 26.90
CA VAL A 21 12.86 -10.61 25.46
C VAL A 21 14.34 -10.51 25.17
N ALA A 22 14.88 -11.54 24.52
CA ALA A 22 16.24 -11.51 24.01
C ALA A 22 16.33 -10.70 22.69
N PHE A 23 15.39 -10.94 21.78
CA PHE A 23 15.33 -10.26 20.47
C PHE A 23 13.91 -9.92 20.07
N TRP A 24 13.74 -8.75 19.45
CA TRP A 24 12.54 -8.35 18.73
C TRP A 24 12.74 -8.58 17.24
N ALA A 25 12.00 -9.50 16.67
CA ALA A 25 12.12 -9.89 15.27
C ALA A 25 10.74 -10.01 14.62
N GLY A 26 10.68 -9.71 13.34
CA GLY A 26 9.49 -9.99 12.52
C GLY A 26 9.48 -11.42 12.00
N ILE A 27 8.43 -11.75 11.25
CA ILE A 27 8.28 -13.11 10.68
C ILE A 27 9.37 -13.44 9.65
N LYS A 28 9.82 -12.45 8.88
CA LYS A 28 10.88 -12.62 7.89
C LYS A 28 12.20 -13.00 8.56
N GLU A 29 12.61 -12.27 9.60
CA GLU A 29 13.82 -12.53 10.38
C GLU A 29 13.74 -13.91 11.05
N PHE A 30 12.56 -14.27 11.57
CA PHE A 30 12.34 -15.60 12.15
C PHE A 30 12.53 -16.71 11.10
N VAL A 31 12.02 -16.51 9.87
CA VAL A 31 12.21 -17.48 8.77
C VAL A 31 13.69 -17.56 8.38
N LEU A 32 14.39 -16.44 8.26
CA LEU A 32 15.83 -16.44 7.95
C LEU A 32 16.67 -17.11 9.05
N LEU A 33 16.33 -16.86 10.33
CA LEU A 33 16.97 -17.53 11.44
C LEU A 33 16.79 -19.06 11.36
N ARG A 34 15.59 -19.54 11.04
CA ARG A 34 15.31 -20.97 10.95
C ARG A 34 15.94 -21.64 9.73
N LEU A 35 15.95 -20.99 8.60
CA LEU A 35 16.43 -21.56 7.35
C LEU A 35 17.93 -21.37 7.14
N CYS A 36 18.51 -20.27 7.63
CA CYS A 36 19.87 -19.85 7.32
C CYS A 36 20.75 -19.61 8.55
N ASP A 37 20.20 -19.76 9.77
CA ASP A 37 20.86 -19.40 11.04
C ASP A 37 21.34 -17.93 11.06
N ALA A 38 20.55 -17.03 10.45
CA ALA A 38 20.88 -15.62 10.33
C ALA A 38 19.78 -14.75 10.91
N LEU A 39 20.10 -13.96 11.94
CA LEU A 39 19.21 -12.97 12.55
C LEU A 39 19.50 -11.59 11.94
N VAL A 40 19.03 -11.37 10.73
CA VAL A 40 19.23 -10.13 9.96
C VAL A 40 17.90 -9.58 9.47
N VAL A 41 17.81 -8.25 9.33
CA VAL A 41 16.68 -7.56 8.71
C VAL A 41 17.17 -6.63 7.61
N ASP A 42 16.52 -6.67 6.47
CA ASP A 42 16.85 -5.78 5.36
C ASP A 42 16.34 -4.35 5.59
N HIS A 43 17.02 -3.37 4.99
CA HIS A 43 16.66 -1.96 5.09
C HIS A 43 15.22 -1.66 4.66
N SER A 44 14.64 -2.44 3.74
CA SER A 44 13.26 -2.23 3.25
C SER A 44 12.24 -2.56 4.34
N VAL A 45 12.34 -3.72 4.97
CA VAL A 45 11.47 -4.11 6.09
C VAL A 45 11.75 -3.22 7.29
N ALA A 46 13.01 -2.95 7.62
CA ALA A 46 13.41 -2.12 8.74
C ALA A 46 12.86 -0.68 8.62
N SER A 47 12.82 -0.10 7.40
CA SER A 47 12.27 1.24 7.18
C SER A 47 10.77 1.35 7.48
N ALA A 48 10.03 0.23 7.45
CA ALA A 48 8.61 0.21 7.82
C ALA A 48 8.36 0.06 9.33
N THR A 49 9.41 -0.16 10.13
CA THR A 49 9.28 -0.42 11.58
C THR A 49 9.02 0.82 12.41
N GLY A 50 9.44 2.00 11.93
CA GLY A 50 9.52 3.23 12.70
C GLY A 50 10.72 3.28 13.66
N LEU A 51 11.65 2.29 13.57
CA LEU A 51 12.84 2.19 14.43
C LEU A 51 14.12 2.53 13.67
N MET A 52 14.08 2.64 12.34
CA MET A 52 15.25 2.89 11.50
C MET A 52 15.25 4.33 10.96
N ASN A 53 16.38 5.01 11.08
CA ASN A 53 16.62 6.28 10.41
C ASN A 53 16.82 6.05 8.91
N ILE A 54 15.91 6.57 8.10
CA ILE A 54 15.88 6.32 6.64
C ILE A 54 17.03 7.00 5.90
N HIS A 55 17.64 8.04 6.47
CA HIS A 55 18.78 8.77 5.89
C HIS A 55 20.11 8.07 6.18
N GLU A 56 20.25 7.51 7.39
CA GLU A 56 21.48 6.88 7.86
C GLU A 56 21.49 5.37 7.61
N LEU A 57 20.31 4.77 7.34
CA LEU A 57 20.08 3.33 7.23
C LEU A 57 20.62 2.58 8.46
N ALA A 58 20.42 3.16 9.63
CA ALA A 58 20.81 2.65 10.93
C ALA A 58 19.63 2.68 11.91
N TRP A 59 19.71 1.91 12.99
CA TRP A 59 18.70 2.01 14.06
C TRP A 59 18.69 3.40 14.67
N ASP A 60 17.52 4.00 14.81
CA ASP A 60 17.33 5.35 15.33
C ASP A 60 17.32 5.33 16.86
N GLY A 61 18.36 5.94 17.49
CA GLY A 61 18.52 5.94 18.93
C GLY A 61 17.39 6.62 19.69
N GLU A 62 16.75 7.64 19.13
CA GLU A 62 15.60 8.31 19.76
C GLU A 62 14.36 7.40 19.73
N ALA A 63 14.09 6.77 18.59
CA ALA A 63 13.00 5.81 18.45
C ALA A 63 13.17 4.60 19.37
N LEU A 64 14.39 4.07 19.47
CA LEU A 64 14.71 2.96 20.37
C LEU A 64 14.53 3.33 21.84
N ALA A 65 15.02 4.50 22.24
CA ALA A 65 14.85 5.01 23.61
C ALA A 65 13.37 5.18 23.96
N HIS A 66 12.57 5.69 23.01
CA HIS A 66 11.13 5.84 23.20
C HIS A 66 10.41 4.49 23.31
N ALA A 67 10.86 3.47 22.58
CA ALA A 67 10.33 2.12 22.66
C ALA A 67 10.85 1.31 23.87
N GLY A 68 11.84 1.80 24.61
CA GLY A 68 12.48 1.09 25.71
C GLY A 68 13.28 -0.14 25.24
N ILE A 69 13.90 -0.08 24.06
CA ILE A 69 14.60 -1.19 23.41
C ILE A 69 16.07 -0.84 23.25
N LEU A 70 16.94 -1.82 23.46
CA LEU A 70 18.38 -1.71 23.20
C LEU A 70 18.70 -2.15 21.76
N PRO A 71 19.70 -1.55 21.09
CA PRO A 71 20.12 -1.95 19.74
C PRO A 71 20.46 -3.45 19.64
N GLU A 72 21.04 -4.03 20.70
CA GLU A 72 21.43 -5.44 20.78
C GLU A 72 20.24 -6.41 20.81
N GLN A 73 19.03 -5.88 21.04
CA GLN A 73 17.78 -6.65 21.00
C GLN A 73 17.15 -6.67 19.61
N LEU A 74 17.77 -6.03 18.62
CA LEU A 74 17.28 -5.98 17.23
C LEU A 74 18.19 -6.81 16.31
N PRO A 75 17.64 -7.33 15.19
CA PRO A 75 18.43 -7.98 14.15
C PRO A 75 19.48 -7.04 13.54
N GLU A 76 20.54 -7.60 12.99
CA GLU A 76 21.52 -6.83 12.23
C GLU A 76 20.87 -6.23 10.97
N LEU A 77 21.08 -4.94 10.73
CA LEU A 77 20.63 -4.25 9.51
C LEU A 77 21.53 -4.59 8.34
N VAL A 78 20.92 -5.07 7.25
CA VAL A 78 21.64 -5.41 6.01
C VAL A 78 20.96 -4.79 4.78
N PRO A 79 21.70 -4.56 3.67
CA PRO A 79 21.09 -4.18 2.41
C PRO A 79 20.12 -5.24 1.89
N THR A 80 19.12 -4.84 1.14
CA THR A 80 18.16 -5.77 0.50
C THR A 80 18.83 -6.76 -0.45
N THR A 81 20.00 -6.42 -0.96
CA THR A 81 20.85 -7.27 -1.84
C THR A 81 21.83 -8.16 -1.07
N HIS A 82 21.75 -8.19 0.27
CA HIS A 82 22.63 -9.03 1.08
C HIS A 82 22.40 -10.51 0.76
N VAL A 83 23.50 -11.26 0.55
CA VAL A 83 23.46 -12.69 0.20
C VAL A 83 23.96 -13.50 1.37
N LEU A 84 23.10 -14.35 1.91
CA LEU A 84 23.48 -15.36 2.92
C LEU A 84 24.11 -16.56 2.22
N PRO A 85 25.11 -17.22 2.84
CA PRO A 85 25.91 -18.23 2.15
C PRO A 85 25.17 -19.53 1.83
N GLY A 86 23.99 -19.74 2.45
CA GLY A 86 23.19 -20.94 2.19
C GLY A 86 22.20 -21.25 3.28
N LEU A 87 21.68 -22.47 3.25
CA LEU A 87 20.71 -22.99 4.21
C LEU A 87 21.39 -23.83 5.27
N THR A 88 20.80 -23.90 6.45
CA THR A 88 21.14 -24.92 7.44
C THR A 88 20.77 -26.31 6.92
N ASP A 89 21.29 -27.38 7.52
CA ASP A 89 20.88 -28.75 7.15
C ASP A 89 19.37 -28.99 7.35
N GLU A 90 18.77 -28.34 8.37
CA GLU A 90 17.32 -28.38 8.59
C GLU A 90 16.58 -27.60 7.48
N GLY A 91 17.05 -26.42 7.12
CA GLY A 91 16.51 -25.59 6.05
C GLY A 91 16.58 -26.30 4.68
N ALA A 92 17.71 -26.90 4.36
CA ALA A 92 17.89 -27.68 3.13
C ALA A 92 16.93 -28.87 3.07
N ARG A 93 16.76 -29.62 4.16
CA ARG A 93 15.80 -30.73 4.25
C ARG A 93 14.35 -30.26 4.13
N ALA A 94 14.00 -29.14 4.75
CA ALA A 94 12.63 -28.60 4.74
C ALA A 94 12.22 -28.05 3.38
N THR A 95 13.16 -27.47 2.62
CA THR A 95 12.91 -26.85 1.31
C THR A 95 13.15 -27.79 0.14
N GLY A 96 13.97 -28.85 0.34
CA GLY A 96 14.44 -29.71 -0.74
C GLY A 96 15.53 -29.07 -1.60
N LEU A 97 16.08 -27.91 -1.20
CA LEU A 97 17.14 -27.20 -1.91
C LEU A 97 18.53 -27.60 -1.39
N PRO A 98 19.58 -27.48 -2.21
CA PRO A 98 20.96 -27.68 -1.72
C PRO A 98 21.31 -26.69 -0.60
N ALA A 99 22.04 -27.17 0.43
CA ALA A 99 22.47 -26.30 1.53
C ALA A 99 23.33 -25.11 1.05
N THR A 100 24.02 -25.27 -0.08
CA THR A 100 24.89 -24.24 -0.67
C THR A 100 24.15 -23.23 -1.56
N VAL A 101 22.81 -23.32 -1.70
CA VAL A 101 22.06 -22.34 -2.48
C VAL A 101 22.16 -20.96 -1.83
N PRO A 102 22.60 -19.91 -2.56
CA PRO A 102 22.65 -18.57 -1.98
C PRO A 102 21.23 -18.06 -1.69
N VAL A 103 21.05 -17.42 -0.53
CA VAL A 103 19.77 -16.84 -0.14
C VAL A 103 19.89 -15.33 -0.09
N VAL A 104 19.20 -14.64 -0.98
CA VAL A 104 19.13 -13.17 -0.99
C VAL A 104 18.08 -12.73 0.02
N VAL A 105 18.44 -11.84 0.94
CA VAL A 105 17.54 -11.39 2.00
C VAL A 105 16.30 -10.70 1.42
N GLY A 106 16.45 -9.95 0.32
CA GLY A 106 15.32 -9.36 -0.39
C GLY A 106 14.75 -8.12 0.29
N ALA A 107 13.53 -7.73 -0.12
CA ALA A 107 12.86 -6.53 0.35
C ALA A 107 11.40 -6.82 0.74
N SER A 108 10.67 -5.80 1.21
CA SER A 108 9.23 -5.84 1.46
C SER A 108 8.45 -5.94 0.13
N ASP A 109 7.27 -6.55 0.15
CA ASP A 109 6.41 -6.80 -1.01
C ASP A 109 6.02 -5.53 -1.78
N GLY A 110 5.73 -4.44 -1.06
CA GLY A 110 5.34 -3.17 -1.66
C GLY A 110 6.41 -2.56 -2.57
N PRO A 111 7.65 -2.35 -2.09
CA PRO A 111 8.79 -1.96 -2.94
C PRO A 111 9.07 -2.93 -4.08
N LEU A 112 8.96 -4.25 -3.84
CA LEU A 112 9.15 -5.26 -4.89
C LEU A 112 8.07 -5.19 -5.97
N ALA A 113 6.84 -4.81 -5.62
CA ALA A 113 5.77 -4.63 -6.59
C ALA A 113 6.06 -3.48 -7.58
N ASN A 114 6.81 -2.43 -7.17
CA ASN A 114 7.27 -1.40 -8.11
C ASN A 114 8.22 -1.97 -9.15
N LEU A 115 9.15 -2.85 -8.73
CA LEU A 115 10.05 -3.56 -9.65
C LEU A 115 9.26 -4.44 -10.60
N GLY A 116 8.33 -5.25 -10.07
CA GLY A 116 7.52 -6.17 -10.84
C GLY A 116 6.61 -5.50 -11.88
N LEU A 117 6.26 -4.22 -11.66
CA LEU A 117 5.53 -3.40 -12.63
C LEU A 117 6.45 -2.59 -13.55
N GLY A 118 7.76 -2.69 -13.39
CA GLY A 118 8.71 -1.85 -14.13
C GLY A 118 8.57 -0.36 -13.83
N ALA A 119 7.93 0.01 -12.71
CA ALA A 119 7.76 1.39 -12.28
C ALA A 119 9.00 1.84 -11.48
N VAL A 120 10.13 1.88 -12.14
CA VAL A 120 11.47 2.15 -11.56
C VAL A 120 12.09 3.45 -12.06
N ARG A 121 11.56 4.00 -13.16
CA ARG A 121 12.03 5.28 -13.72
C ARG A 121 11.44 6.47 -12.96
N PRO A 122 12.16 7.59 -12.84
CA PRO A 122 11.62 8.83 -12.29
C PRO A 122 10.30 9.22 -12.96
N GLY A 123 9.33 9.70 -12.19
CA GLY A 123 8.02 10.11 -12.70
C GLY A 123 7.04 8.96 -12.98
N VAL A 124 7.47 7.69 -12.91
CA VAL A 124 6.60 6.53 -13.12
C VAL A 124 6.21 5.93 -11.77
N ALA A 125 4.93 6.00 -11.42
CA ALA A 125 4.41 5.40 -10.19
C ALA A 125 3.79 4.01 -10.46
N ALA A 126 3.84 3.15 -9.45
CA ALA A 126 3.07 1.90 -9.40
C ALA A 126 1.78 2.13 -8.62
N CYS A 127 0.64 1.71 -9.19
CA CYS A 127 -0.65 1.66 -8.52
C CYS A 127 -1.14 0.22 -8.45
N SER A 128 -1.60 -0.21 -7.28
CA SER A 128 -2.25 -1.51 -7.13
C SER A 128 -3.57 -1.34 -6.37
N ILE A 129 -4.64 -1.98 -6.86
CA ILE A 129 -5.92 -2.08 -6.16
C ILE A 129 -6.36 -3.55 -6.17
N GLY A 130 -6.30 -4.16 -4.98
CA GLY A 130 -6.94 -5.42 -4.62
C GLY A 130 -7.95 -5.13 -3.52
N THR A 131 -8.03 -5.95 -2.47
CA THR A 131 -8.82 -5.65 -1.25
C THR A 131 -8.46 -4.29 -0.68
N SER A 132 -7.18 -3.95 -0.62
CA SER A 132 -6.61 -2.63 -0.31
C SER A 132 -6.00 -2.00 -1.57
N GLY A 133 -5.43 -0.78 -1.45
CA GLY A 133 -4.75 -0.14 -2.57
C GLY A 133 -3.44 0.53 -2.16
N ALA A 134 -2.63 0.91 -3.15
CA ALA A 134 -1.43 1.70 -2.91
C ALA A 134 -0.97 2.42 -4.17
N LEU A 135 -0.36 3.60 -3.98
CA LEU A 135 0.32 4.37 -5.02
C LEU A 135 1.74 4.67 -4.55
N ARG A 136 2.75 4.36 -5.36
CA ARG A 136 4.17 4.41 -4.98
C ARG A 136 5.05 4.80 -6.15
N VAL A 137 6.11 5.58 -5.90
CA VAL A 137 7.13 5.97 -6.88
C VAL A 137 8.52 5.61 -6.36
N VAL A 138 9.43 5.21 -7.28
CA VAL A 138 10.84 5.02 -6.97
C VAL A 138 11.58 6.34 -7.10
N VAL A 139 12.45 6.62 -6.12
CA VAL A 139 13.26 7.83 -6.05
C VAL A 139 14.72 7.48 -5.71
N ASP A 140 15.66 8.38 -5.99
CA ASP A 140 17.11 8.23 -5.79
C ASP A 140 17.63 8.73 -4.44
N ARG A 141 16.75 9.29 -3.63
CA ARG A 141 17.03 9.77 -2.27
C ARG A 141 15.80 9.60 -1.38
N PRO A 142 15.97 9.49 -0.06
CA PRO A 142 14.83 9.42 0.84
C PRO A 142 14.05 10.75 0.82
N VAL A 143 12.72 10.64 0.74
CA VAL A 143 11.81 11.79 0.82
C VAL A 143 10.85 11.57 1.97
N VAL A 144 10.85 12.48 2.92
CA VAL A 144 9.99 12.48 4.09
C VAL A 144 8.96 13.59 3.96
N ASP A 145 7.69 13.24 4.02
CA ASP A 145 6.62 14.25 4.08
C ASP A 145 6.52 14.84 5.50
N PRO A 146 6.68 16.18 5.68
CA PRO A 146 6.62 16.79 7.00
C PRO A 146 5.31 16.56 7.75
N LEU A 147 4.23 16.27 7.03
CA LEU A 147 2.92 15.96 7.61
C LEU A 147 2.69 14.46 7.84
N GLY A 148 3.67 13.61 7.49
CA GLY A 148 3.61 12.16 7.70
C GLY A 148 2.52 11.44 6.89
N ARG A 149 2.05 12.02 5.78
CA ARG A 149 0.94 11.47 4.96
C ARG A 149 1.36 10.29 4.10
N VAL A 150 2.63 10.22 3.71
CA VAL A 150 3.20 9.15 2.89
C VAL A 150 4.37 8.48 3.61
N PHE A 151 4.65 7.24 3.25
CA PHE A 151 5.82 6.49 3.75
C PHE A 151 7.00 6.62 2.79
N CYS A 152 8.21 6.35 3.32
CA CYS A 152 9.43 6.18 2.54
C CYS A 152 10.12 4.90 2.97
N TYR A 153 10.32 3.95 2.04
CA TYR A 153 10.97 2.67 2.29
C TYR A 153 12.22 2.52 1.43
N ALA A 154 13.29 1.97 2.00
CA ALA A 154 14.46 1.60 1.22
C ALA A 154 14.10 0.46 0.25
N LEU A 155 14.68 0.47 -0.95
CA LEU A 155 14.50 -0.57 -1.97
C LEU A 155 15.81 -1.28 -2.26
N THR A 156 16.79 -0.57 -2.80
CA THR A 156 18.16 -1.04 -3.01
C THR A 156 19.11 0.09 -2.58
N PRO A 157 20.41 -0.15 -2.46
CA PRO A 157 21.36 0.95 -2.26
C PRO A 157 21.15 2.07 -3.30
N GLY A 158 20.90 3.30 -2.82
CA GLY A 158 20.62 4.47 -3.67
C GLY A 158 19.21 4.53 -4.28
N ARG A 159 18.27 3.68 -3.86
CA ARG A 159 16.87 3.70 -4.30
C ARG A 159 15.89 3.58 -3.12
N TRP A 160 14.85 4.37 -3.15
CA TRP A 160 13.76 4.34 -2.18
C TRP A 160 12.41 4.28 -2.88
N VAL A 161 11.41 3.79 -2.17
CA VAL A 161 10.00 3.80 -2.61
C VAL A 161 9.22 4.71 -1.69
N VAL A 162 8.58 5.73 -2.25
CA VAL A 162 7.78 6.69 -1.52
C VAL A 162 6.34 6.63 -2.01
N GLY A 163 5.38 6.66 -1.10
CA GLY A 163 3.98 6.62 -1.48
C GLY A 163 3.04 6.43 -0.32
N GLY A 164 1.81 6.07 -0.64
CA GLY A 164 0.77 5.80 0.34
C GLY A 164 -0.02 4.55 0.01
N ALA A 165 -0.42 3.84 1.04
CA ALA A 165 -1.30 2.68 0.94
C ALA A 165 -2.63 3.00 1.61
N ILE A 166 -3.73 2.52 1.02
CA ILE A 166 -5.09 2.64 1.54
C ILE A 166 -5.62 1.27 1.94
N ASN A 167 -6.47 1.21 2.97
CA ASN A 167 -7.11 -0.05 3.38
C ASN A 167 -8.38 -0.35 2.57
N ASN A 168 -9.07 0.70 2.15
CA ASN A 168 -10.37 0.65 1.53
C ASN A 168 -10.24 0.69 0.00
N GLY A 169 -9.85 -0.44 -0.60
CA GLY A 169 -9.79 -0.66 -2.05
C GLY A 169 -11.01 -1.45 -2.53
N GLY A 170 -10.78 -2.62 -3.12
CA GLY A 170 -11.84 -3.51 -3.63
C GLY A 170 -12.82 -4.00 -2.58
N VAL A 171 -12.42 -4.02 -1.30
CA VAL A 171 -13.33 -4.32 -0.18
C VAL A 171 -14.58 -3.44 -0.19
N VAL A 172 -14.48 -2.22 -0.72
CA VAL A 172 -15.62 -1.29 -0.81
C VAL A 172 -16.66 -1.76 -1.82
N LEU A 173 -16.21 -2.33 -2.95
CA LEU A 173 -17.12 -2.93 -3.93
C LEU A 173 -17.78 -4.21 -3.39
N GLY A 174 -17.02 -5.06 -2.69
CA GLY A 174 -17.58 -6.23 -2.01
C GLY A 174 -18.67 -5.82 -1.02
N TRP A 175 -18.39 -4.88 -0.14
CA TRP A 175 -19.39 -4.33 0.78
C TRP A 175 -20.61 -3.75 0.06
N ALA A 176 -20.41 -3.06 -1.07
CA ALA A 176 -21.52 -2.51 -1.85
C ALA A 176 -22.42 -3.63 -2.42
N GLY A 177 -21.85 -4.77 -2.80
CA GLY A 177 -22.59 -5.97 -3.17
C GLY A 177 -23.46 -6.46 -2.01
N ASP A 178 -22.83 -6.74 -0.90
CA ASP A 178 -23.51 -7.32 0.29
C ASP A 178 -24.59 -6.39 0.86
N ALA A 179 -24.28 -5.10 1.00
CA ALA A 179 -25.15 -4.16 1.69
C ALA A 179 -26.19 -3.47 0.79
N LEU A 180 -25.86 -3.23 -0.50
CA LEU A 180 -26.72 -2.45 -1.39
C LEU A 180 -27.41 -3.31 -2.47
N ALA A 181 -26.90 -4.52 -2.73
CA ALA A 181 -27.36 -5.36 -3.82
C ALA A 181 -27.40 -6.87 -3.47
N PRO A 182 -27.94 -7.27 -2.31
CA PRO A 182 -27.97 -8.68 -1.90
C PRO A 182 -28.86 -9.55 -2.82
N ASP A 183 -29.65 -8.93 -3.67
CA ASP A 183 -30.50 -9.59 -4.67
C ASP A 183 -29.72 -10.02 -5.94
N LEU A 184 -28.45 -9.61 -6.11
CA LEU A 184 -27.64 -9.99 -7.27
C LEU A 184 -26.88 -11.32 -7.12
N GLY A 185 -27.00 -12.01 -5.97
CA GLY A 185 -26.37 -13.31 -5.72
C GLY A 185 -24.96 -13.22 -5.14
N GLU A 186 -24.22 -14.34 -5.19
CA GLU A 186 -22.93 -14.49 -4.49
C GLU A 186 -21.74 -13.83 -5.20
N GLU A 187 -21.81 -13.60 -6.52
CA GLU A 187 -20.74 -12.97 -7.30
C GLU A 187 -21.25 -11.75 -8.09
N PRO A 188 -21.68 -10.66 -7.40
CA PRO A 188 -22.37 -9.54 -8.03
C PRO A 188 -21.44 -8.53 -8.73
N GLU A 189 -20.12 -8.81 -8.84
CA GLU A 189 -19.12 -7.83 -9.28
C GLU A 189 -19.43 -7.26 -10.69
N GLU A 190 -19.79 -8.13 -11.63
CA GLU A 190 -20.07 -7.71 -13.03
C GLU A 190 -21.33 -6.83 -13.10
N GLU A 191 -22.42 -7.22 -12.44
CA GLU A 191 -23.67 -6.47 -12.38
C GLU A 191 -23.52 -5.14 -11.64
N LEU A 192 -22.74 -5.12 -10.54
CA LEU A 192 -22.43 -3.89 -9.81
C LEU A 192 -21.66 -2.91 -10.69
N LEU A 193 -20.66 -3.40 -11.43
CA LEU A 193 -19.90 -2.57 -12.36
C LEU A 193 -20.78 -2.08 -13.52
N ALA A 194 -21.69 -2.90 -14.03
CA ALA A 194 -22.67 -2.49 -15.04
C ALA A 194 -23.63 -1.40 -14.51
N LEU A 195 -24.12 -1.56 -13.27
CA LEU A 195 -24.93 -0.53 -12.61
C LEU A 195 -24.15 0.78 -12.47
N ALA A 196 -22.92 0.73 -11.97
CA ALA A 196 -22.08 1.90 -11.83
C ALA A 196 -21.78 2.59 -13.18
N GLY A 197 -21.57 1.80 -14.24
CA GLY A 197 -21.36 2.29 -15.60
C GLY A 197 -22.54 3.00 -16.22
N SER A 198 -23.76 2.78 -15.72
CA SER A 198 -24.98 3.46 -16.18
C SER A 198 -25.15 4.88 -15.63
N VAL A 199 -24.29 5.30 -14.72
CA VAL A 199 -24.35 6.61 -14.05
C VAL A 199 -23.20 7.48 -14.54
N PRO A 200 -23.40 8.76 -14.82
CA PRO A 200 -22.34 9.67 -15.25
C PRO A 200 -21.34 9.95 -14.11
N ALA A 201 -20.17 10.48 -14.48
CA ALA A 201 -19.12 10.90 -13.55
C ALA A 201 -19.67 11.86 -12.49
N GLY A 202 -19.18 11.70 -11.26
CA GLY A 202 -19.62 12.47 -10.10
C GLY A 202 -20.93 12.02 -9.48
N SER A 203 -21.49 10.87 -9.94
CA SER A 203 -22.66 10.20 -9.33
C SER A 203 -23.85 11.13 -9.05
N GLY A 204 -24.06 12.16 -9.90
CA GLY A 204 -25.12 13.16 -9.71
C GLY A 204 -24.94 14.04 -8.47
N GLY A 205 -23.70 14.25 -8.02
CA GLY A 205 -23.36 15.03 -6.82
C GLY A 205 -23.36 14.20 -5.53
N LEU A 206 -23.44 12.88 -5.63
CA LEU A 206 -23.32 11.98 -4.48
C LEU A 206 -21.86 11.61 -4.24
N LEU A 207 -21.33 11.91 -3.07
CA LEU A 207 -19.99 11.51 -2.62
C LEU A 207 -20.06 10.37 -1.61
N MET A 208 -19.10 9.46 -1.66
CA MET A 208 -18.87 8.46 -0.61
C MET A 208 -17.46 8.58 -0.05
N LEU A 209 -17.34 8.77 1.25
CA LEU A 209 -16.11 8.50 1.99
C LEU A 209 -16.01 6.98 2.21
N PRO A 210 -15.00 6.27 1.64
CA PRO A 210 -15.01 4.81 1.57
C PRO A 210 -14.43 4.13 2.82
N TYR A 211 -14.44 4.79 3.98
CA TYR A 211 -13.75 4.34 5.19
C TYR A 211 -14.54 3.26 5.95
N LEU A 212 -14.69 2.10 5.35
CA LEU A 212 -15.31 0.92 5.97
C LEU A 212 -14.38 0.28 7.00
N LEU A 213 -13.08 0.33 6.72
CA LEU A 213 -12.00 -0.07 7.62
C LEU A 213 -11.28 1.18 8.15
N SER A 214 -10.39 0.99 9.15
CA SER A 214 -9.42 2.03 9.49
C SER A 214 -8.63 2.45 8.24
N GLU A 215 -8.19 3.72 8.15
CA GLU A 215 -7.48 4.16 6.95
C GLU A 215 -6.00 4.44 7.23
N ARG A 216 -5.17 4.09 6.22
CA ARG A 216 -3.74 4.44 6.17
C ARG A 216 -3.56 5.83 5.54
N ALA A 217 -2.83 5.93 4.47
CA ALA A 217 -2.54 7.20 3.81
C ALA A 217 -3.81 7.89 3.27
N PRO A 218 -3.88 9.18 3.36
CA PRO A 218 -2.96 10.11 4.04
C PRO A 218 -3.28 10.32 5.53
N HIS A 219 -4.32 9.67 6.05
CA HIS A 219 -4.91 9.98 7.37
C HIS A 219 -4.27 9.23 8.54
N TRP A 220 -3.78 8.01 8.32
CA TRP A 220 -3.18 7.13 9.34
C TRP A 220 -4.03 7.02 10.61
N SER A 221 -5.33 6.77 10.44
CA SER A 221 -6.31 6.85 11.52
C SER A 221 -7.31 5.70 11.48
N SER A 222 -7.71 5.24 12.66
CA SER A 222 -8.84 4.33 12.86
C SER A 222 -10.17 5.06 13.09
N LEU A 223 -10.14 6.41 13.05
CA LEU A 223 -11.28 7.25 13.36
C LEU A 223 -12.31 7.34 12.23
N PRO A 224 -11.92 7.49 10.94
CA PRO A 224 -12.84 7.67 9.84
C PRO A 224 -13.86 6.52 9.72
N LYS A 225 -15.06 6.87 9.26
CA LYS A 225 -16.15 5.93 8.96
C LYS A 225 -16.69 6.19 7.57
N GLY A 226 -17.24 5.16 6.94
CA GLY A 226 -17.94 5.28 5.68
C GLY A 226 -19.13 6.26 5.77
N ALA A 227 -19.28 7.11 4.75
CA ALA A 227 -20.37 8.07 4.71
C ALA A 227 -20.78 8.40 3.27
N TYR A 228 -22.09 8.38 3.00
CA TYR A 228 -22.67 8.95 1.80
C TYR A 228 -23.20 10.35 2.07
N VAL A 229 -22.80 11.32 1.26
CA VAL A 229 -23.22 12.72 1.40
C VAL A 229 -23.68 13.28 0.05
N GLY A 230 -24.76 14.06 0.06
CA GLY A 230 -25.39 14.61 -1.16
C GLY A 230 -26.61 13.81 -1.64
N LEU A 231 -27.16 12.88 -0.84
CA LEU A 231 -28.34 12.10 -1.23
C LEU A 231 -29.57 12.97 -1.50
N THR A 232 -30.25 12.68 -2.62
CA THR A 232 -31.53 13.25 -3.01
C THR A 232 -32.49 12.12 -3.44
N ARG A 233 -33.75 12.48 -3.71
CA ARG A 233 -34.75 11.52 -4.22
C ARG A 233 -34.43 10.98 -5.62
N ALA A 234 -33.53 11.61 -6.36
CA ALA A 234 -33.13 11.17 -7.69
C ALA A 234 -32.15 10.00 -7.65
N HIS A 235 -31.38 9.87 -6.58
CA HIS A 235 -30.36 8.82 -6.48
C HIS A 235 -31.00 7.43 -6.36
N ARG A 236 -30.33 6.44 -6.93
CA ARG A 236 -30.71 5.01 -6.97
C ARG A 236 -29.49 4.18 -6.62
N ARG A 237 -29.65 2.85 -6.45
CA ARG A 237 -28.57 1.89 -6.19
C ARG A 237 -27.34 2.15 -7.09
N ALA A 238 -27.53 2.33 -8.38
CA ALA A 238 -26.45 2.57 -9.33
C ALA A 238 -25.57 3.79 -8.95
N HIS A 239 -26.17 4.86 -8.44
CA HIS A 239 -25.44 6.04 -7.96
C HIS A 239 -24.62 5.73 -6.69
N LEU A 240 -25.17 4.93 -5.77
CA LEU A 240 -24.48 4.53 -4.54
C LEU A 240 -23.24 3.68 -4.88
N VAL A 241 -23.40 2.68 -5.77
CA VAL A 241 -22.29 1.84 -6.20
C VAL A 241 -21.25 2.67 -6.97
N ARG A 242 -21.68 3.56 -7.87
CA ARG A 242 -20.75 4.45 -8.60
C ARG A 242 -19.97 5.35 -7.64
N ALA A 243 -20.66 6.01 -6.71
CA ALA A 243 -20.02 6.88 -5.71
C ALA A 243 -19.02 6.10 -4.82
N ALA A 244 -19.29 4.82 -4.55
CA ALA A 244 -18.35 3.96 -3.80
C ALA A 244 -17.04 3.73 -4.58
N LEU A 245 -17.10 3.40 -5.87
CA LEU A 245 -15.93 3.27 -6.73
C LEU A 245 -15.18 4.59 -6.91
N GLU A 246 -15.91 5.68 -7.14
CA GLU A 246 -15.33 7.02 -7.22
C GLU A 246 -14.64 7.41 -5.92
N GLY A 247 -15.22 7.09 -4.76
CA GLY A 247 -14.65 7.35 -3.45
C GLY A 247 -13.30 6.65 -3.24
N VAL A 248 -13.17 5.39 -3.69
CA VAL A 248 -11.87 4.68 -3.66
C VAL A 248 -10.84 5.38 -4.54
N CYS A 249 -11.22 5.79 -5.75
CA CYS A 249 -10.31 6.50 -6.65
C CYS A 249 -9.95 7.90 -6.11
N GLN A 250 -10.91 8.64 -5.52
CA GLN A 250 -10.66 9.93 -4.86
C GLN A 250 -9.69 9.80 -3.67
N GLN A 251 -9.79 8.71 -2.90
CA GLN A 251 -8.85 8.42 -1.83
C GLN A 251 -7.41 8.22 -2.34
N LEU A 252 -7.23 7.51 -3.47
CA LEU A 252 -5.93 7.43 -4.15
C LEU A 252 -5.49 8.79 -4.71
N GLY A 253 -6.44 9.64 -5.13
CA GLY A 253 -6.20 11.03 -5.51
C GLY A 253 -5.59 11.86 -4.37
N LEU A 254 -6.07 11.67 -3.12
CA LEU A 254 -5.46 12.32 -1.93
C LEU A 254 -4.02 11.81 -1.67
N VAL A 255 -3.77 10.52 -1.91
CA VAL A 255 -2.40 9.98 -1.82
C VAL A 255 -1.50 10.62 -2.88
N LEU A 256 -1.97 10.70 -4.15
CA LEU A 256 -1.23 11.35 -5.23
C LEU A 256 -0.94 12.82 -4.94
N GLN A 257 -1.91 13.55 -4.42
CA GLN A 257 -1.76 14.95 -3.99
C GLN A 257 -0.71 15.09 -2.87
N SER A 258 -0.73 14.18 -1.89
CA SER A 258 0.26 14.15 -0.81
C SER A 258 1.66 13.88 -1.33
N MET A 259 1.82 12.96 -2.28
CA MET A 259 3.09 12.68 -2.96
C MET A 259 3.60 13.92 -3.70
N ARG A 260 2.76 14.56 -4.51
CA ARG A 260 3.10 15.80 -5.23
C ARG A 260 3.47 16.95 -4.29
N SER A 261 2.75 17.09 -3.18
CA SER A 261 3.05 18.09 -2.13
C SER A 261 4.39 17.84 -1.44
N ALA A 262 4.82 16.58 -1.34
CA ALA A 262 6.15 16.19 -0.85
C ALA A 262 7.26 16.37 -1.91
N GLY A 263 6.96 16.95 -3.08
CA GLY A 263 7.91 17.22 -4.16
C GLY A 263 8.17 16.05 -5.10
N LEU A 264 7.33 15.02 -5.08
CA LEU A 264 7.46 13.87 -5.96
C LEU A 264 6.79 14.14 -7.32
N ALA A 265 7.53 13.94 -8.41
CA ALA A 265 6.97 13.93 -9.76
C ALA A 265 6.22 12.61 -9.99
N VAL A 266 4.97 12.68 -10.42
CA VAL A 266 4.19 11.54 -10.93
C VAL A 266 3.54 11.97 -12.23
N GLU A 267 4.06 11.45 -13.33
CA GLU A 267 3.70 11.80 -14.71
C GLU A 267 2.96 10.65 -15.39
N GLN A 268 3.29 9.41 -15.01
CA GLN A 268 2.70 8.18 -15.53
C GLN A 268 2.47 7.20 -14.39
N ILE A 269 1.43 6.38 -14.52
CA ILE A 269 1.10 5.35 -13.54
C ILE A 269 1.03 4.00 -14.24
N ARG A 270 1.74 2.99 -13.72
CA ARG A 270 1.59 1.60 -14.08
C ARG A 270 0.72 0.90 -13.04
N ALA A 271 -0.36 0.28 -13.47
CA ALA A 271 -1.38 -0.25 -12.58
C ALA A 271 -1.55 -1.77 -12.69
N THR A 272 -1.92 -2.40 -11.56
CA THR A 272 -2.22 -3.84 -11.43
C THR A 272 -3.24 -4.10 -10.32
N GLY A 273 -3.74 -5.32 -10.26
CA GLY A 273 -4.67 -5.79 -9.25
C GLY A 273 -6.03 -6.17 -9.83
N GLY A 274 -6.93 -6.65 -8.98
CA GLY A 274 -8.24 -7.15 -9.41
C GLY A 274 -9.08 -6.16 -10.20
N PHE A 275 -9.03 -4.88 -9.82
CA PHE A 275 -9.75 -3.79 -10.49
C PHE A 275 -9.39 -3.65 -11.98
N ALA A 276 -8.17 -4.04 -12.36
CA ALA A 276 -7.67 -3.93 -13.73
C ALA A 276 -8.45 -4.81 -14.73
N ARG A 277 -9.25 -5.75 -14.26
CA ARG A 277 -10.16 -6.54 -15.10
C ARG A 277 -11.38 -5.72 -15.58
N SER A 278 -11.74 -4.66 -14.87
CA SER A 278 -12.91 -3.82 -15.20
C SER A 278 -12.51 -2.61 -16.06
N PRO A 279 -12.99 -2.52 -17.33
CA PRO A 279 -12.78 -1.32 -18.15
C PRO A 279 -13.30 -0.04 -17.49
N LEU A 280 -14.45 -0.13 -16.80
CA LEU A 280 -15.03 0.99 -16.07
C LEU A 280 -14.08 1.49 -14.97
N TRP A 281 -13.55 0.58 -14.15
CA TRP A 281 -12.69 0.98 -13.03
C TRP A 281 -11.33 1.50 -13.50
N ARG A 282 -10.79 0.94 -14.60
CA ARG A 282 -9.59 1.48 -15.26
C ARG A 282 -9.81 2.94 -15.69
N GLN A 283 -10.95 3.22 -16.35
CA GLN A 283 -11.29 4.58 -16.81
C GLN A 283 -11.51 5.52 -15.63
N LEU A 284 -12.29 5.10 -14.62
CA LEU A 284 -12.50 5.86 -13.38
C LEU A 284 -11.20 6.29 -12.71
N LEU A 285 -10.25 5.36 -12.60
CA LEU A 285 -8.96 5.66 -11.98
C LEU A 285 -8.18 6.70 -12.81
N ALA A 286 -8.18 6.57 -14.13
CA ALA A 286 -7.52 7.54 -15.02
C ALA A 286 -8.17 8.93 -14.91
N ASP A 287 -9.49 9.00 -14.92
CA ASP A 287 -10.24 10.26 -14.84
C ASP A 287 -10.04 10.98 -13.51
N VAL A 288 -10.12 10.23 -12.40
CA VAL A 288 -9.92 10.79 -11.06
C VAL A 288 -8.48 11.25 -10.82
N LEU A 289 -7.49 10.46 -11.26
CA LEU A 289 -6.08 10.83 -11.07
C LEU A 289 -5.58 11.85 -12.12
N GLY A 290 -6.35 12.07 -13.20
CA GLY A 290 -5.99 12.99 -14.29
C GLY A 290 -4.66 12.62 -14.95
N THR A 291 -4.36 11.32 -15.06
CA THR A 291 -3.05 10.83 -15.49
C THR A 291 -3.22 9.54 -16.30
N ASP A 292 -2.41 9.36 -17.34
CA ASP A 292 -2.38 8.13 -18.14
C ASP A 292 -2.05 6.92 -17.26
N ILE A 293 -2.90 5.89 -17.33
CA ILE A 293 -2.73 4.64 -16.60
C ILE A 293 -2.33 3.52 -17.56
N SER A 294 -1.16 2.97 -17.38
CA SER A 294 -0.65 1.85 -18.16
C SER A 294 -0.88 0.54 -17.42
N PHE A 295 -1.26 -0.50 -18.15
CA PHE A 295 -1.44 -1.86 -17.62
C PHE A 295 -0.41 -2.78 -18.25
N ALA A 296 0.30 -3.53 -17.41
CA ALA A 296 1.32 -4.48 -17.84
C ALA A 296 0.68 -5.82 -18.27
N SER A 297 1.33 -6.49 -19.21
CA SER A 297 1.06 -7.90 -19.52
C SER A 297 1.64 -8.77 -18.39
N GLY A 298 0.81 -9.66 -17.80
CA GLY A 298 1.21 -10.56 -16.73
C GLY A 298 0.75 -10.11 -15.33
N HIS A 299 0.78 -11.06 -14.37
CA HIS A 299 0.13 -10.90 -13.07
C HIS A 299 1.10 -10.89 -11.89
N GLU A 300 2.41 -11.11 -12.12
CA GLU A 300 3.41 -11.32 -11.06
C GLU A 300 4.12 -10.02 -10.65
N GLY A 301 3.48 -9.22 -9.79
CA GLY A 301 4.07 -7.97 -9.30
C GLY A 301 5.29 -8.18 -8.39
N SER A 302 5.10 -8.54 -7.12
CA SER A 302 6.18 -8.61 -6.13
C SER A 302 7.11 -9.81 -6.31
N GLY A 303 6.59 -10.95 -6.79
CA GLY A 303 7.40 -12.15 -7.08
C GLY A 303 8.44 -11.90 -8.17
N PHE A 304 8.04 -11.28 -9.28
CA PHE A 304 8.98 -10.89 -10.34
C PHE A 304 9.97 -9.84 -9.85
N GLY A 305 9.50 -8.85 -9.05
CA GLY A 305 10.39 -7.87 -8.42
C GLY A 305 11.44 -8.52 -7.50
N ALA A 306 11.04 -9.55 -6.74
CA ALA A 306 11.97 -10.32 -5.90
C ALA A 306 13.02 -11.05 -6.74
N ALA A 307 12.61 -11.66 -7.86
CA ALA A 307 13.53 -12.32 -8.78
C ALA A 307 14.56 -11.34 -9.36
N LEU A 308 14.13 -10.15 -9.82
CA LEU A 308 15.02 -9.12 -10.33
C LEU A 308 16.02 -8.63 -9.27
N LEU A 309 15.54 -8.42 -8.04
CA LEU A 309 16.42 -8.05 -6.93
C LEU A 309 17.44 -9.14 -6.62
N GLY A 310 17.00 -10.41 -6.64
CA GLY A 310 17.89 -11.56 -6.50
C GLY A 310 18.94 -11.64 -7.62
N MET A 311 18.54 -11.41 -8.86
CA MET A 311 19.47 -11.38 -10.00
C MET A 311 20.52 -10.25 -9.85
N GLN A 312 20.12 -9.07 -9.39
CA GLN A 312 21.08 -7.99 -9.11
C GLN A 312 22.04 -8.38 -7.98
N ALA A 313 21.52 -8.93 -6.89
CA ALA A 313 22.33 -9.35 -5.75
C ALA A 313 23.39 -10.41 -6.11
N LEU A 314 23.08 -11.27 -7.08
CA LEU A 314 23.97 -12.32 -7.60
C LEU A 314 24.82 -11.87 -8.78
N GLY A 315 24.73 -10.60 -9.19
CA GLY A 315 25.53 -10.05 -10.31
C GLY A 315 25.10 -10.53 -11.71
N LEU A 316 23.88 -11.09 -11.83
CA LEU A 316 23.31 -11.53 -13.11
C LEU A 316 22.76 -10.37 -13.95
N ILE A 317 22.39 -9.27 -13.30
CA ILE A 317 22.04 -7.99 -13.91
C ILE A 317 22.77 -6.86 -13.17
N GLU A 318 23.06 -5.78 -13.86
CA GLU A 318 23.76 -4.63 -13.29
C GLU A 318 22.87 -3.81 -12.35
N SER A 319 21.60 -3.61 -12.73
CA SER A 319 20.63 -2.81 -11.99
C SER A 319 19.22 -3.37 -12.16
N VAL A 320 18.38 -3.23 -11.11
CA VAL A 320 16.93 -3.49 -11.21
C VAL A 320 16.22 -2.53 -12.17
N ASP A 321 16.88 -1.48 -12.66
CA ASP A 321 16.31 -0.54 -13.64
C ASP A 321 15.93 -1.23 -14.97
N VAL A 322 16.51 -2.40 -15.27
CA VAL A 322 16.11 -3.25 -16.40
C VAL A 322 14.63 -3.65 -16.34
N ALA A 323 14.00 -3.61 -15.17
CA ALA A 323 12.57 -3.87 -15.01
C ALA A 323 11.71 -2.97 -15.92
N ALA A 324 12.15 -1.72 -16.15
CA ALA A 324 11.41 -0.80 -17.00
C ALA A 324 11.28 -1.28 -18.45
N ASP A 325 12.27 -2.04 -18.92
CA ASP A 325 12.33 -2.56 -20.29
C ASP A 325 11.81 -4.00 -20.41
N LEU A 326 11.84 -4.76 -19.31
CA LEU A 326 11.34 -6.15 -19.27
C LEU A 326 9.81 -6.24 -19.10
N VAL A 327 9.19 -5.23 -18.51
CA VAL A 327 7.74 -5.21 -18.29
C VAL A 327 7.04 -4.53 -19.47
N GLU A 328 6.42 -5.31 -20.31
CA GLU A 328 5.67 -4.82 -21.47
C GLU A 328 4.35 -4.16 -21.04
N VAL A 329 4.05 -3.01 -21.64
CA VAL A 329 2.76 -2.34 -21.49
C VAL A 329 1.78 -2.89 -22.53
N GLU A 330 0.73 -3.55 -22.06
CA GLU A 330 -0.33 -4.11 -22.91
C GLU A 330 -1.33 -3.05 -23.38
N SER A 331 -1.71 -2.14 -22.48
CA SER A 331 -2.71 -1.11 -22.77
C SER A 331 -2.46 0.16 -21.97
N VAL A 332 -2.95 1.27 -22.49
CA VAL A 332 -2.95 2.58 -21.82
C VAL A 332 -4.35 3.15 -21.83
N VAL A 333 -4.86 3.54 -20.68
CA VAL A 333 -6.12 4.25 -20.52
C VAL A 333 -5.81 5.72 -20.23
N ARG A 334 -6.37 6.61 -21.05
CA ARG A 334 -6.24 8.06 -20.90
C ARG A 334 -7.46 8.63 -20.20
N PRO A 335 -7.29 9.70 -19.39
CA PRO A 335 -8.43 10.41 -18.83
C PRO A 335 -9.37 10.93 -19.93
N ASP A 336 -10.69 10.73 -19.73
CA ASP A 336 -11.66 11.49 -20.50
C ASP A 336 -11.67 12.94 -19.98
N PRO A 337 -11.45 13.95 -20.84
CA PRO A 337 -11.32 15.34 -20.38
C PRO A 337 -12.56 15.87 -19.65
N ALA A 338 -13.77 15.43 -20.02
CA ALA A 338 -15.00 15.89 -19.40
C ALA A 338 -15.17 15.26 -18.00
N ASP A 339 -15.00 13.95 -17.90
CA ASP A 339 -15.11 13.21 -16.63
C ASP A 339 -14.00 13.60 -15.66
N ALA A 340 -12.77 13.76 -16.14
CA ALA A 340 -11.64 14.24 -15.37
C ALA A 340 -11.87 15.64 -14.77
N ALA A 341 -12.48 16.56 -15.53
CA ALA A 341 -12.84 17.88 -15.03
C ALA A 341 -13.89 17.82 -13.90
N VAL A 342 -14.86 16.90 -14.01
CA VAL A 342 -15.82 16.65 -12.91
C VAL A 342 -15.09 16.17 -11.66
N HIS A 343 -14.24 15.16 -11.77
CA HIS A 343 -13.52 14.60 -10.63
C HIS A 343 -12.53 15.59 -10.02
N ALA A 344 -11.83 16.38 -10.82
CA ALA A 344 -10.95 17.45 -10.35
C ALA A 344 -11.71 18.50 -9.52
N SER A 345 -12.96 18.79 -9.88
CA SER A 345 -13.82 19.71 -9.13
C SER A 345 -14.33 19.09 -7.82
N LEU A 346 -14.51 17.77 -7.76
CA LEU A 346 -14.97 17.04 -6.59
C LEU A 346 -13.86 16.74 -5.57
N GLN A 347 -12.60 16.62 -6.01
CA GLN A 347 -11.48 16.25 -5.13
C GLN A 347 -11.33 17.18 -3.90
N PRO A 348 -11.36 18.52 -4.05
CA PRO A 348 -11.32 19.42 -2.88
C PRO A 348 -12.53 19.27 -1.97
N VAL A 349 -13.72 19.00 -2.54
CA VAL A 349 -14.94 18.79 -1.75
C VAL A 349 -14.85 17.48 -0.96
N PHE A 350 -14.27 16.43 -1.55
CA PHE A 350 -14.03 15.14 -0.90
C PHE A 350 -13.08 15.30 0.30
N GLU A 351 -11.99 16.07 0.14
CA GLU A 351 -11.04 16.36 1.21
C GLU A 351 -11.70 17.17 2.35
N GLN A 352 -12.41 18.25 2.01
CA GLN A 352 -13.15 19.06 2.99
C GLN A 352 -14.23 18.26 3.72
N LEU A 353 -14.90 17.35 3.04
CA LEU A 353 -15.90 16.48 3.65
C LEU A 353 -15.30 15.59 4.73
N TYR A 354 -14.13 14.99 4.48
CA TYR A 354 -13.41 14.24 5.51
C TYR A 354 -13.14 15.09 6.74
N GLU A 355 -12.53 16.27 6.55
CA GLU A 355 -12.20 17.19 7.64
C GLU A 355 -13.43 17.61 8.45
N ALA A 356 -14.53 17.95 7.77
CA ALA A 356 -15.78 18.36 8.38
C ALA A 356 -16.42 17.26 9.23
N LEU A 357 -16.20 15.98 8.87
CA LEU A 357 -16.78 14.84 9.59
C LEU A 357 -15.89 14.30 10.71
N VAL A 358 -14.64 14.70 10.84
CA VAL A 358 -13.73 14.25 11.92
C VAL A 358 -14.33 14.44 13.32
N PRO A 359 -14.95 15.59 13.69
CA PRO A 359 -15.62 15.75 14.99
C PRO A 359 -16.77 14.77 15.17
N THR A 360 -17.54 14.49 14.11
CA THR A 360 -18.64 13.53 14.10
C THR A 360 -18.13 12.11 14.32
N PHE A 361 -17.08 11.69 13.61
CA PHE A 361 -16.44 10.39 13.80
C PHE A 361 -15.92 10.21 15.23
N THR A 362 -15.34 11.26 15.81
CA THR A 362 -14.90 11.26 17.21
C THR A 362 -16.06 11.03 18.18
N SER A 363 -17.18 11.66 17.93
CA SER A 363 -18.39 11.49 18.75
C SER A 363 -18.97 10.09 18.60
N LEU A 364 -19.09 9.59 17.37
CA LEU A 364 -19.58 8.23 17.09
C LEU A 364 -18.72 7.15 17.76
N ARG A 365 -17.39 7.31 17.76
CA ARG A 365 -16.47 6.37 18.43
C ARG A 365 -16.71 6.28 19.93
N ARG A 366 -17.13 7.38 20.57
CA ARG A 366 -17.44 7.40 22.02
C ARG A 366 -18.79 6.73 22.33
N LEU A 367 -19.73 6.80 21.40
CA LEU A 367 -21.10 6.30 21.59
C LEU A 367 -21.27 4.82 21.21
N ALA A 368 -20.53 4.37 20.19
CA ALA A 368 -20.62 2.98 19.74
C ALA A 368 -19.35 2.22 20.14
N PRO A 369 -19.43 1.23 21.06
CA PRO A 369 -18.38 0.23 21.14
C PRO A 369 -18.22 -0.39 19.75
N ALA A 370 -16.97 -0.60 19.32
CA ALA A 370 -16.69 -1.19 18.03
C ALA A 370 -17.52 -2.46 17.84
N LEU A 371 -18.33 -2.48 16.78
CA LEU A 371 -18.96 -3.74 16.36
C LEU A 371 -17.81 -4.73 16.13
N PRO A 372 -17.89 -5.94 16.70
CA PRO A 372 -16.89 -6.94 16.39
C PRO A 372 -16.85 -7.10 14.87
N LEU A 373 -15.69 -6.84 14.26
CA LEU A 373 -15.47 -7.25 12.88
C LEU A 373 -15.66 -8.77 12.87
N GLU A 374 -16.58 -9.26 12.07
CA GLU A 374 -16.65 -10.69 11.80
C GLU A 374 -15.25 -11.09 11.33
N ARG A 375 -14.65 -12.03 12.04
CA ARG A 375 -13.33 -12.57 11.67
C ARG A 375 -13.58 -13.51 10.50
N ASP A 376 -13.12 -13.11 9.33
CA ASP A 376 -12.94 -14.03 8.20
C ASP A 376 -11.99 -15.18 8.55
#